data_f301ea6024f2eb8272a27690304a0d2f
#
_entry.id   f301ea6024f2eb8272a27690304a0d2f
#
_cell.length_a   1.000
_cell.length_b   1.000
_cell.length_c   1.000
_cell.angle_alpha   90.00
_cell.angle_beta   90.00
_cell.angle_gamma   90.00
#
_symmetry.space_group_name_H-M   'P 1'
#
loop_
_entity.id
_entity.type
_entity.pdbx_description
1 polymer ?
#
loop_
_entity_poly.entity_id
_entity_poly.type
_entity_poly.pdbx_seq_one_letter_code
_entity_poly.pdbx_strand_id
1 'polypeptide(L)'
;SKERSKPLHIVSCSFGKDSLATILLALEHGEPLDEAVYCEVMFDKTISGEVPEHRDFIYHTAIPKLERMGVKARVLRAEKTYVDLFTGTVTRGPKKGMLRAFPICGKCYVQRDCKIRPFRQYQRTLPPDTVQYIGIAHDEWERLLRLTGQQVSLLEKYHFTEEDAKQLCRKAGL
;
A
#
# COMPACT_ATOMS: atom_id res chain seq x y z
N SER A 1 6.19 -11.32 34.69
CA SER A 1 5.68 -11.77 33.39
C SER A 1 5.56 -10.54 32.49
N LYS A 2 6.37 -10.46 31.43
CA LYS A 2 6.19 -9.46 30.38
C LYS A 2 4.86 -9.79 29.69
N GLU A 3 3.84 -8.96 29.87
CA GLU A 3 2.66 -9.00 29.02
C GLU A 3 3.13 -8.94 27.58
N ARG A 4 2.88 -9.99 26.81
CA ARG A 4 3.07 -9.97 25.35
C ARG A 4 2.12 -8.91 24.81
N SER A 5 2.63 -7.76 24.40
CA SER A 5 1.85 -6.80 23.65
C SER A 5 1.26 -7.51 22.43
N LYS A 6 -0.02 -7.26 22.16
CA LYS A 6 -0.69 -7.86 20.98
C LYS A 6 0.08 -7.49 19.71
N PRO A 7 0.15 -8.40 18.71
CA PRO A 7 0.76 -8.08 17.43
C PRO A 7 0.16 -6.82 16.80
N LEU A 8 0.99 -5.98 16.22
CA LEU A 8 0.55 -4.83 15.46
C LEU A 8 -0.07 -5.31 14.14
N HIS A 9 -1.17 -4.69 13.71
CA HIS A 9 -1.84 -5.00 12.45
C HIS A 9 -1.85 -3.76 11.56
N ILE A 10 -1.26 -3.87 10.37
CA ILE A 10 -1.22 -2.80 9.38
C ILE A 10 -1.87 -3.26 8.09
N VAL A 11 -2.44 -2.34 7.33
CA VAL A 11 -2.89 -2.59 5.95
C VAL A 11 -2.00 -1.83 4.98
N SER A 12 -1.51 -2.52 3.95
CA SER A 12 -0.89 -1.88 2.79
C SER A 12 -2.00 -1.24 1.95
N CYS A 13 -2.07 0.08 1.97
CA CYS A 13 -3.19 0.83 1.40
C CYS A 13 -2.75 1.67 0.21
N SER A 14 -3.35 1.44 -0.95
CA SER A 14 -3.22 2.31 -2.14
C SER A 14 -4.40 3.26 -2.30
N PHE A 15 -5.37 3.20 -1.40
CA PHE A 15 -6.68 3.84 -1.49
C PHE A 15 -7.50 3.43 -2.73
N GLY A 16 -7.14 2.33 -3.37
CA GLY A 16 -8.00 1.65 -4.33
C GLY A 16 -9.04 0.78 -3.62
N LYS A 17 -10.04 0.30 -4.37
CA LYS A 17 -11.20 -0.46 -3.86
C LYS A 17 -10.82 -1.62 -2.92
N ASP A 18 -9.82 -2.41 -3.28
CA ASP A 18 -9.47 -3.62 -2.53
C ASP A 18 -8.82 -3.30 -1.18
N SER A 19 -7.96 -2.30 -1.12
CA SER A 19 -7.37 -1.86 0.13
C SER A 19 -8.37 -1.17 1.05
N LEU A 20 -9.27 -0.37 0.51
CA LEU A 20 -10.35 0.26 1.27
C LEU A 20 -11.36 -0.78 1.78
N ALA A 21 -11.76 -1.73 0.92
CA ALA A 21 -12.64 -2.83 1.33
C ALA A 21 -12.00 -3.68 2.44
N THR A 22 -10.70 -3.92 2.37
CA THR A 22 -9.96 -4.62 3.44
C THR A 22 -10.08 -3.89 4.78
N ILE A 23 -9.94 -2.57 4.78
CA ILE A 23 -10.12 -1.74 5.98
C ILE A 23 -11.55 -1.83 6.51
N LEU A 24 -12.54 -1.68 5.62
CA LEU A 24 -13.95 -1.75 5.99
C LEU A 24 -14.33 -3.12 6.56
N LEU A 25 -13.84 -4.22 5.98
CA LEU A 25 -14.05 -5.56 6.51
C LEU A 25 -13.39 -5.74 7.88
N ALA A 26 -12.18 -5.22 8.08
CA ALA A 26 -11.52 -5.27 9.38
C ALA A 26 -12.38 -4.59 10.46
N LEU A 27 -12.92 -3.41 10.17
CA LEU A 27 -13.77 -2.68 11.09
C LEU A 27 -15.11 -3.38 11.34
N GLU A 28 -15.75 -3.88 10.28
CA GLU A 28 -17.06 -4.56 10.37
C GLU A 28 -16.97 -5.85 11.19
N HIS A 29 -15.91 -6.62 11.01
CA HIS A 29 -15.71 -7.91 11.68
C HIS A 29 -14.90 -7.81 13.00
N GLY A 30 -14.53 -6.63 13.44
CA GLY A 30 -13.74 -6.44 14.65
C GLY A 30 -12.32 -7.03 14.56
N GLU A 31 -11.78 -7.16 13.35
CA GLU A 31 -10.38 -7.56 13.16
C GLU A 31 -9.46 -6.43 13.64
N PRO A 32 -8.35 -6.76 14.31
CA PRO A 32 -7.43 -5.74 14.77
C PRO A 32 -6.82 -4.99 13.58
N LEU A 33 -6.82 -3.66 13.65
CA LEU A 33 -6.22 -2.79 12.63
C LEU A 33 -5.72 -1.51 13.30
N ASP A 34 -4.42 -1.30 13.24
CA ASP A 34 -3.75 -0.16 13.89
C ASP A 34 -3.46 0.98 12.91
N GLU A 35 -2.95 0.64 11.73
CA GLU A 35 -2.56 1.66 10.74
C GLU A 35 -2.91 1.23 9.31
N ALA A 36 -3.32 2.22 8.50
CA ALA A 36 -3.33 2.14 7.03
C ALA A 36 -2.07 2.84 6.51
N VAL A 37 -1.20 2.09 5.85
CA VAL A 37 0.10 2.57 5.37
C VAL A 37 0.06 2.79 3.86
N TYR A 38 0.24 4.03 3.44
CA TYR A 38 0.22 4.47 2.06
C TYR A 38 1.60 4.97 1.63
N CYS A 39 2.10 4.50 0.50
CA CYS A 39 3.31 5.02 -0.12
C CYS A 39 2.93 5.95 -1.28
N GLU A 40 3.06 7.26 -1.09
CA GLU A 40 2.86 8.23 -2.14
C GLU A 40 4.13 8.34 -2.99
N VAL A 41 4.01 8.04 -4.29
CA VAL A 41 5.09 8.26 -5.25
C VAL A 41 5.09 9.73 -5.62
N MET A 42 6.19 10.42 -5.36
CA MET A 42 6.36 11.81 -5.78
C MET A 42 6.92 11.87 -7.20
N PHE A 43 6.32 12.70 -8.05
CA PHE A 43 6.87 13.00 -9.37
C PHE A 43 8.18 13.77 -9.25
N ASP A 44 8.15 14.86 -8.50
CA ASP A 44 9.33 15.62 -8.07
C ASP A 44 9.22 15.96 -6.59
N LYS A 45 10.03 16.92 -6.11
CA LYS A 45 10.04 17.31 -4.69
C LYS A 45 8.74 17.94 -4.19
N THR A 46 7.92 18.46 -5.10
CA THR A 46 6.72 19.24 -4.78
C THR A 46 5.44 18.64 -5.37
N ILE A 47 5.53 17.91 -6.47
CA ILE A 47 4.41 17.39 -7.23
C ILE A 47 4.25 15.88 -6.95
N SER A 48 3.04 15.48 -6.57
CA SER A 48 2.68 14.06 -6.45
C SER A 48 2.67 13.37 -7.81
N GLY A 49 3.06 12.10 -7.84
CA GLY A 49 2.89 11.24 -9.01
C GLY A 49 1.51 10.61 -9.12
N GLU A 50 0.61 10.87 -8.16
CA GLU A 50 -0.77 10.42 -8.23
C GLU A 50 -1.58 11.27 -9.20
N VAL A 51 -2.59 10.67 -9.81
CA VAL A 51 -3.61 11.42 -10.57
C VAL A 51 -4.26 12.45 -9.64
N PRO A 52 -4.40 13.72 -10.06
CA PRO A 52 -4.88 14.79 -9.16
C PRO A 52 -6.19 14.47 -8.45
N GLU A 53 -7.16 13.89 -9.15
CA GLU A 53 -8.47 13.52 -8.60
C GLU A 53 -8.34 12.43 -7.54
N HIS A 54 -7.46 11.45 -7.77
CA HIS A 54 -7.19 10.38 -6.80
C HIS A 54 -6.47 10.91 -5.57
N ARG A 55 -5.50 11.81 -5.76
CA ARG A 55 -4.82 12.46 -4.66
C ARG A 55 -5.78 13.30 -3.81
N ASP A 56 -6.65 14.07 -4.46
CA ASP A 56 -7.69 14.85 -3.79
C ASP A 56 -8.62 13.95 -2.97
N PHE A 57 -9.10 12.86 -3.56
CA PHE A 57 -9.87 11.83 -2.85
C PHE A 57 -9.15 11.27 -1.63
N ILE A 58 -7.86 10.92 -1.76
CA ILE A 58 -7.06 10.38 -0.65
C ILE A 58 -7.02 11.37 0.52
N TYR A 59 -6.63 12.60 0.27
CA TYR A 59 -6.36 13.57 1.34
C TYR A 59 -7.60 14.26 1.90
N HIS A 60 -8.62 14.48 1.07
CA HIS A 60 -9.82 15.23 1.47
C HIS A 60 -11.03 14.33 1.80
N THR A 61 -11.02 13.08 1.37
CA THR A 61 -12.12 12.15 1.61
C THR A 61 -11.70 10.92 2.40
N ALA A 62 -10.77 10.13 1.86
CA ALA A 62 -10.46 8.81 2.40
C ALA A 62 -9.74 8.89 3.75
N ILE A 63 -8.62 9.60 3.86
CA ILE A 63 -7.87 9.74 5.11
C ILE A 63 -8.73 10.31 6.24
N PRO A 64 -9.43 11.47 6.06
CA PRO A 64 -10.28 11.99 7.12
C PRO A 64 -11.39 11.04 7.54
N LYS A 65 -11.91 10.24 6.61
CA LYS A 65 -12.93 9.24 6.92
C LYS A 65 -12.37 8.07 7.73
N LEU A 66 -11.22 7.55 7.36
CA LEU A 66 -10.55 6.49 8.10
C LEU A 66 -10.18 6.93 9.52
N GLU A 67 -9.68 8.15 9.69
CA GLU A 67 -9.34 8.70 11.00
C GLU A 67 -10.58 8.83 11.91
N ARG A 68 -11.72 9.25 11.34
CA ARG A 68 -13.00 9.27 12.08
C ARG A 68 -13.47 7.88 12.49
N MET A 69 -13.08 6.84 11.73
CA MET A 69 -13.35 5.44 12.06
C MET A 69 -12.33 4.84 13.04
N GLY A 70 -11.33 5.62 13.49
CA GLY A 70 -10.29 5.20 14.42
C GLY A 70 -9.08 4.52 13.77
N VAL A 71 -8.96 4.57 12.45
CA VAL A 71 -7.81 4.01 11.71
C VAL A 71 -6.81 5.11 11.41
N LYS A 72 -5.59 4.98 11.92
CA LYS A 72 -4.51 5.92 11.66
C LYS A 72 -4.00 5.75 10.22
N ALA A 73 -3.94 6.82 9.47
CA ALA A 73 -3.32 6.84 8.15
C ALA A 73 -1.85 7.29 8.25
N ARG A 74 -0.95 6.47 7.72
CA ARG A 74 0.47 6.78 7.61
C ARG A 74 0.86 6.93 6.16
N VAL A 75 1.38 8.11 5.82
CA VAL A 75 1.90 8.38 4.47
C VAL A 75 3.42 8.24 4.48
N LEU A 76 3.92 7.37 3.63
CA LEU A 76 5.34 7.20 3.37
C LEU A 76 5.70 7.82 2.03
N ARG A 77 6.89 8.38 1.92
CA ARG A 77 7.46 8.86 0.68
C ARG A 77 8.89 8.35 0.56
N ALA A 78 9.30 7.98 -0.65
CA ALA A 78 10.68 7.62 -0.90
C ALA A 78 11.56 8.87 -0.87
N GLU A 79 12.83 8.68 -0.54
CA GLU A 79 13.85 9.73 -0.66
C GLU A 79 14.02 10.18 -2.12
N LYS A 80 13.93 9.23 -3.07
CA LYS A 80 14.00 9.50 -4.51
C LYS A 80 12.62 9.69 -5.12
N THR A 81 12.51 10.70 -5.99
CA THR A 81 11.32 10.97 -6.78
C THR A 81 11.36 10.24 -8.12
N TYR A 82 10.25 10.28 -8.85
CA TYR A 82 10.17 9.74 -10.22
C TYR A 82 11.22 10.40 -11.14
N VAL A 83 11.36 11.75 -11.06
CA VAL A 83 12.33 12.51 -11.86
C VAL A 83 13.76 12.08 -11.52
N ASP A 84 14.10 11.89 -10.24
CA ASP A 84 15.43 11.43 -9.83
C ASP A 84 15.77 10.05 -10.44
N LEU A 85 14.80 9.17 -10.53
CA LEU A 85 15.00 7.84 -11.12
C LEU A 85 15.10 7.89 -12.65
N PHE A 86 14.27 8.70 -13.29
CA PHE A 86 14.24 8.85 -14.74
C PHE A 86 15.51 9.50 -15.26
N THR A 87 16.02 10.54 -14.60
CA THR A 87 17.24 11.25 -14.94
C THR A 87 18.51 10.61 -14.38
N GLY A 88 18.36 9.61 -13.51
CA GLY A 88 19.46 8.87 -12.93
C GLY A 88 20.19 8.01 -13.94
N THR A 89 21.43 7.65 -13.63
CA THR A 89 22.24 6.80 -14.47
C THR A 89 22.23 5.33 -14.05
N VAL A 90 22.45 4.44 -15.01
CA VAL A 90 22.66 3.02 -14.75
C VAL A 90 24.01 2.83 -14.06
N THR A 91 24.03 2.15 -12.93
CA THR A 91 25.25 2.02 -12.09
C THR A 91 26.05 0.75 -12.35
N ARG A 92 25.46 -0.25 -13.02
CA ARG A 92 26.08 -1.56 -13.25
C ARG A 92 25.74 -2.12 -14.65
N GLY A 93 26.57 -3.05 -15.12
CA GLY A 93 26.36 -3.78 -16.37
C GLY A 93 26.78 -3.00 -17.62
N PRO A 94 26.47 -3.53 -18.83
CA PRO A 94 26.92 -2.97 -20.11
C PRO A 94 26.43 -1.55 -20.38
N LYS A 95 25.33 -1.15 -19.76
CA LYS A 95 24.71 0.19 -19.91
C LYS A 95 25.14 1.18 -18.80
N LYS A 96 26.18 0.87 -18.02
CA LYS A 96 26.69 1.75 -16.96
C LYS A 96 26.98 3.15 -17.51
N GLY A 97 26.51 4.19 -16.81
CA GLY A 97 26.67 5.59 -17.19
C GLY A 97 25.60 6.13 -18.14
N MET A 98 24.77 5.27 -18.74
CA MET A 98 23.63 5.72 -19.55
C MET A 98 22.46 6.16 -18.69
N LEU A 99 21.63 7.05 -19.20
CA LEU A 99 20.38 7.43 -18.53
C LEU A 99 19.47 6.21 -18.38
N ARG A 100 18.81 6.10 -17.23
CA ARG A 100 17.85 5.01 -16.98
C ARG A 100 16.63 5.10 -17.87
N ALA A 101 16.18 6.32 -18.15
CA ALA A 101 14.98 6.61 -18.93
C ALA A 101 13.72 5.93 -18.40
N PHE A 102 12.68 5.84 -19.20
CA PHE A 102 11.40 5.26 -18.82
C PHE A 102 11.47 3.73 -18.69
N PRO A 103 10.86 3.11 -17.67
CA PRO A 103 10.71 1.66 -17.60
C PRO A 103 9.66 1.20 -18.63
N ILE A 104 10.10 0.72 -19.79
CA ILE A 104 9.21 0.34 -20.91
C ILE A 104 8.67 -1.07 -20.73
N CYS A 105 9.44 -1.97 -20.15
CA CYS A 105 9.05 -3.36 -19.91
C CYS A 105 9.82 -3.98 -18.74
N GLY A 106 9.30 -5.06 -18.20
CA GLY A 106 9.92 -5.82 -17.12
C GLY A 106 9.73 -5.20 -15.75
N LYS A 107 10.77 -5.23 -14.90
CA LYS A 107 10.69 -4.76 -13.52
C LYS A 107 10.68 -3.23 -13.44
N CYS A 108 9.56 -2.67 -12.95
CA CYS A 108 9.43 -1.23 -12.74
C CYS A 108 10.28 -0.79 -11.53
N TYR A 109 11.36 -0.06 -11.79
CA TYR A 109 12.23 0.46 -10.73
C TYR A 109 11.60 1.62 -9.95
N VAL A 110 10.60 2.31 -10.51
CA VAL A 110 9.80 3.30 -9.77
C VAL A 110 8.99 2.60 -8.68
N GLN A 111 8.29 1.52 -9.02
CA GLN A 111 7.58 0.71 -8.04
C GLN A 111 8.53 0.16 -6.96
N ARG A 112 9.68 -0.36 -7.38
CA ARG A 112 10.69 -0.91 -6.47
C ARG A 112 11.22 0.14 -5.48
N ASP A 113 11.64 1.30 -5.99
CA ASP A 113 12.39 2.29 -5.22
C ASP A 113 11.48 3.31 -4.52
N CYS A 114 10.29 3.60 -5.08
CA CYS A 114 9.37 4.60 -4.55
C CYS A 114 8.16 4.02 -3.76
N LYS A 115 7.85 2.73 -3.92
CA LYS A 115 6.78 2.06 -3.15
C LYS A 115 7.32 0.93 -2.28
N ILE A 116 7.94 -0.07 -2.87
CA ILE A 116 8.35 -1.29 -2.14
C ILE A 116 9.45 -0.99 -1.12
N ARG A 117 10.47 -0.23 -1.50
CA ARG A 117 11.59 0.09 -0.61
C ARG A 117 11.16 0.89 0.62
N PRO A 118 10.44 2.03 0.50
CA PRO A 118 9.96 2.77 1.66
C PRO A 118 9.09 1.93 2.59
N PHE A 119 8.20 1.11 2.02
CA PHE A 119 7.35 0.23 2.80
C PHE A 119 8.15 -0.81 3.58
N ARG A 120 9.12 -1.48 2.94
CA ARG A 120 10.02 -2.44 3.61
C ARG A 120 10.89 -1.78 4.67
N GLN A 121 11.37 -0.56 4.45
CA GLN A 121 12.11 0.19 5.45
C GLN A 121 11.24 0.46 6.67
N TYR A 122 10.00 0.88 6.46
CA TYR A 122 9.05 1.07 7.55
C TYR A 122 8.76 -0.25 8.28
N GLN A 123 8.48 -1.34 7.57
CA GLN A 123 8.25 -2.66 8.18
C GLN A 123 9.39 -3.11 9.11
N ARG A 124 10.64 -2.80 8.77
CA ARG A 124 11.80 -3.14 9.61
C ARG A 124 11.83 -2.39 10.95
N THR A 125 11.09 -1.29 11.07
CA THR A 125 10.95 -0.54 12.34
C THR A 125 9.85 -1.10 13.23
N LEU A 126 9.00 -1.99 12.71
CA LEU A 126 7.88 -2.58 13.40
C LEU A 126 8.28 -3.89 14.11
N PRO A 127 7.50 -4.33 15.12
CA PRO A 127 7.70 -5.64 15.72
C PRO A 127 7.70 -6.79 14.70
N PRO A 128 8.51 -7.84 14.88
CA PRO A 128 8.64 -8.92 13.89
C PRO A 128 7.37 -9.77 13.72
N ASP A 129 6.46 -9.72 14.68
CA ASP A 129 5.16 -10.40 14.68
C ASP A 129 4.04 -9.54 14.08
N THR A 130 4.35 -8.37 13.50
CA THR A 130 3.38 -7.49 12.85
C THR A 130 2.68 -8.21 11.70
N VAL A 131 1.35 -8.19 11.73
CA VAL A 131 0.51 -8.75 10.67
C VAL A 131 0.25 -7.67 9.61
N GLN A 132 0.36 -8.05 8.35
CA GLN A 132 0.10 -7.17 7.21
C GLN A 132 -1.13 -7.64 6.45
N TYR A 133 -2.18 -6.83 6.42
CA TYR A 133 -3.31 -7.05 5.53
C TYR A 133 -2.99 -6.53 4.13
N ILE A 134 -3.32 -7.35 3.12
CA ILE A 134 -3.13 -7.03 1.72
C ILE A 134 -4.46 -7.15 0.99
N GLY A 135 -4.82 -6.14 0.22
CA GLY A 135 -6.03 -6.12 -0.60
C GLY A 135 -5.87 -6.98 -1.85
N ILE A 136 -6.10 -8.28 -1.71
CA ILE A 136 -6.18 -9.24 -2.80
C ILE A 136 -7.53 -9.93 -2.70
N ALA A 137 -8.35 -9.81 -3.74
CA ALA A 137 -9.69 -10.36 -3.76
C ALA A 137 -9.70 -11.89 -3.82
N HIS A 138 -10.82 -12.50 -3.39
CA HIS A 138 -11.00 -13.94 -3.37
C HIS A 138 -10.84 -14.60 -4.76
N ASP A 139 -11.21 -13.91 -5.81
CA ASP A 139 -11.10 -14.36 -7.21
C ASP A 139 -9.72 -14.16 -7.85
N GLU A 140 -8.77 -13.58 -7.10
CA GLU A 140 -7.37 -13.38 -7.53
C GLU A 140 -6.42 -14.47 -6.98
N TRP A 141 -6.80 -15.73 -7.13
CA TRP A 141 -6.12 -16.87 -6.51
C TRP A 141 -4.61 -16.97 -6.80
N GLU A 142 -4.15 -16.58 -8.00
CA GLU A 142 -2.72 -16.59 -8.33
C GLU A 142 -1.91 -15.59 -7.49
N ARG A 143 -2.52 -14.47 -7.13
CA ARG A 143 -1.91 -13.47 -6.24
C ARG A 143 -1.93 -13.92 -4.79
N LEU A 144 -3.01 -14.59 -4.37
CA LEU A 144 -3.14 -15.15 -3.02
C LEU A 144 -2.05 -16.18 -2.71
N LEU A 145 -1.68 -17.02 -3.69
CA LEU A 145 -0.60 -18.00 -3.56
C LEU A 145 0.79 -17.36 -3.31
N ARG A 146 0.94 -16.07 -3.55
CA ARG A 146 2.20 -15.33 -3.33
C ARG A 146 2.29 -14.71 -1.95
N LEU A 147 1.24 -14.77 -1.15
CA LEU A 147 1.27 -14.29 0.22
C LEU A 147 2.23 -15.14 1.06
N THR A 148 3.04 -14.49 1.87
CA THR A 148 4.06 -15.14 2.69
C THR A 148 4.11 -14.56 4.10
N GLY A 149 4.57 -15.34 5.06
CA GLY A 149 4.82 -14.90 6.44
C GLY A 149 3.55 -14.39 7.12
N GLN A 150 3.59 -13.15 7.58
CA GLN A 150 2.50 -12.48 8.32
C GLN A 150 1.52 -11.74 7.41
N GLN A 151 1.51 -12.04 6.11
CA GLN A 151 0.59 -11.43 5.15
C GLN A 151 -0.74 -12.18 5.12
N VAL A 152 -1.83 -11.43 5.22
CA VAL A 152 -3.20 -11.96 5.24
C VAL A 152 -4.08 -11.15 4.31
N SER A 153 -4.95 -11.81 3.53
CA SER A 153 -6.03 -11.16 2.82
C SER A 153 -7.35 -11.35 3.58
N LEU A 154 -7.95 -10.26 4.04
CA LEU A 154 -9.29 -10.29 4.63
C LEU A 154 -10.37 -10.50 3.56
N LEU A 155 -10.15 -10.04 2.33
CA LEU A 155 -11.06 -10.31 1.20
C LEU A 155 -11.15 -11.82 0.94
N GLU A 156 -10.03 -12.54 0.98
CA GLU A 156 -10.03 -14.01 0.90
C GLU A 156 -10.71 -14.64 2.12
N LYS A 157 -10.38 -14.20 3.31
CA LYS A 157 -10.95 -14.74 4.55
C LYS A 157 -12.47 -14.67 4.57
N TYR A 158 -13.05 -13.60 4.05
CA TYR A 158 -14.50 -13.36 4.01
C TYR A 158 -15.13 -13.63 2.63
N HIS A 159 -14.39 -14.24 1.71
CA HIS A 159 -14.85 -14.61 0.37
C HIS A 159 -15.38 -13.44 -0.46
N PHE A 160 -14.73 -12.28 -0.36
CA PHE A 160 -15.06 -11.08 -1.14
C PHE A 160 -14.33 -11.10 -2.48
N THR A 161 -15.10 -11.03 -3.56
CA THR A 161 -14.60 -10.83 -4.94
C THR A 161 -14.26 -9.35 -5.18
N GLU A 162 -13.63 -9.05 -6.31
CA GLU A 162 -13.38 -7.66 -6.72
C GLU A 162 -14.67 -6.84 -6.82
N GLU A 163 -15.76 -7.43 -7.29
CA GLU A 163 -17.07 -6.75 -7.36
C GLU A 163 -17.68 -6.51 -5.98
N ASP A 164 -17.57 -7.47 -5.06
CA ASP A 164 -18.01 -7.30 -3.67
C ASP A 164 -17.24 -6.16 -2.98
N ALA A 165 -15.93 -6.10 -3.18
CA ALA A 165 -15.09 -5.03 -2.66
C ALA A 165 -15.54 -3.65 -3.17
N LYS A 166 -15.84 -3.54 -4.45
CA LYS A 166 -16.34 -2.31 -5.07
C LYS A 166 -17.70 -1.88 -4.50
N GLN A 167 -18.62 -2.83 -4.31
CA GLN A 167 -19.93 -2.54 -3.72
C GLN A 167 -19.80 -2.10 -2.27
N LEU A 168 -18.93 -2.74 -1.48
CA LEU A 168 -18.68 -2.37 -0.10
C LEU A 168 -18.16 -0.92 0.02
N CYS A 169 -17.19 -0.55 -0.82
CA CYS A 169 -16.68 0.82 -0.85
C CYS A 169 -17.77 1.83 -1.22
N ARG A 170 -18.59 1.55 -2.25
CA ARG A 170 -19.72 2.42 -2.64
C ARG A 170 -20.72 2.63 -1.52
N LYS A 171 -21.10 1.57 -0.79
CA LYS A 171 -22.01 1.67 0.36
C LYS A 171 -21.42 2.52 1.48
N ALA A 172 -20.12 2.47 1.66
CA ALA A 172 -19.42 3.28 2.65
C ALA A 172 -19.17 4.73 2.20
N GLY A 173 -19.47 5.09 0.95
CA GLY A 173 -19.17 6.41 0.39
C GLY A 173 -17.67 6.64 0.15
N LEU A 174 -16.97 5.59 -0.29
CA LEU A 174 -15.54 5.58 -0.64
C LEU A 174 -15.34 5.12 -2.07
#